data_b5c34532112c18fe1011a11cdac73c2a
#
_entry.id   b5c34532112c18fe1011a11cdac73c2a
#
_cell.length_a   1.000
_cell.length_b   1.000
_cell.length_c   1.000
_cell.angle_alpha   90.00
_cell.angle_beta   90.00
_cell.angle_gamma   90.00
#
_symmetry.space_group_name_H-M   'P 1'
#
loop_
_entity.id
_entity.type
_entity.pdbx_description
1 polymer ?
#
loop_
_entity_poly.entity_id
_entity_poly.type
_entity_poly.pdbx_seq_one_letter_code
_entity_poly.pdbx_strand_id
1 'polypeptide(L)'
;MEYKMYKVGSYNIHTIKTDKFKTIKMDIIFRNNFDPKTSALRSLVFDVLTENTKKYDTRRKLCLKYESLYNAYSTMDTTLLGRMLITDFSIEFINPKYTGENYLEEVFSLQFETIFNPNITNGEFDLKTVELCKKRLIDRIDSVKENPSRYSILKALKALDPNSLTSHSILEDKDQIENATNEMLISTYNDIIKHDYIDIFIIGEFDENKIIDLINKYAKFDTIKNHTIEIYNENKTRRMAKKKKEKSENSQSQLVVIYNTLNLNDYEMNYVLPIYNMVFGSSSLETKLYKNLRTDNSLCYGLTSFYQRYDNLLIVLTSLDKKNENLALKLIDKSFNEMGSNITDEEVKRAIDLKITSLNMINDYPTKILETHLFKYLKLAPSVDEMIKKFGDVTKEDLFHVHKKIKKNITYILTSGGESDE
;
A
#
# COMPACT_ATOMS: atom_id res chain seq x y z
N MET A 1 2.36 -22.51 12.25
CA MET A 1 1.78 -21.25 12.76
C MET A 1 0.33 -21.51 13.12
N GLU A 2 -0.12 -21.03 14.28
CA GLU A 2 -1.50 -21.17 14.76
C GLU A 2 -2.16 -19.79 14.75
N TYR A 3 -3.26 -19.63 14.00
CA TYR A 3 -4.01 -18.38 13.91
C TYR A 3 -5.34 -18.51 14.65
N LYS A 4 -5.67 -17.54 15.50
CA LYS A 4 -6.99 -17.40 16.14
C LYS A 4 -7.47 -15.95 16.06
N MET A 5 -8.78 -15.78 16.11
CA MET A 5 -9.44 -14.49 16.16
C MET A 5 -10.40 -14.41 17.36
N TYR A 6 -10.33 -13.30 18.06
CA TYR A 6 -11.18 -12.98 19.22
C TYR A 6 -11.93 -11.69 18.94
N LYS A 7 -13.25 -11.73 19.07
CA LYS A 7 -14.08 -10.54 18.95
C LYS A 7 -14.23 -9.92 20.34
N VAL A 8 -13.79 -8.69 20.51
CA VAL A 8 -13.79 -7.97 21.78
C VAL A 8 -14.56 -6.66 21.60
N GLY A 9 -15.84 -6.65 22.01
CA GLY A 9 -16.67 -5.45 21.88
C GLY A 9 -16.71 -4.92 20.46
N SER A 10 -16.06 -3.78 20.23
CA SER A 10 -16.04 -3.06 18.96
C SER A 10 -14.86 -3.36 18.05
N TYR A 11 -13.84 -4.12 18.50
CA TYR A 11 -12.64 -4.47 17.73
C TYR A 11 -12.37 -5.98 17.74
N ASN A 12 -11.43 -6.43 16.91
CA ASN A 12 -11.01 -7.82 16.89
C ASN A 12 -9.52 -7.95 17.23
N ILE A 13 -9.16 -9.05 17.88
CA ILE A 13 -7.78 -9.43 18.15
C ILE A 13 -7.47 -10.67 17.29
N HIS A 14 -6.37 -10.62 16.55
CA HIS A 14 -5.88 -11.69 15.70
C HIS A 14 -4.51 -12.14 16.22
N THR A 15 -4.42 -13.36 16.75
CA THR A 15 -3.16 -13.92 17.25
C THR A 15 -2.59 -14.89 16.22
N ILE A 16 -1.28 -14.80 15.96
CA ILE A 16 -0.53 -15.71 15.10
C ILE A 16 0.65 -16.23 15.93
N LYS A 17 0.51 -17.41 16.51
CA LYS A 17 1.56 -18.01 17.34
C LYS A 17 2.59 -18.72 16.48
N THR A 18 3.85 -18.36 16.66
CA THR A 18 4.99 -18.98 16.01
C THR A 18 6.26 -18.72 16.82
N ASP A 19 7.16 -19.69 16.86
CA ASP A 19 8.50 -19.62 17.47
C ASP A 19 9.60 -19.23 16.46
N LYS A 20 9.20 -18.96 15.24
CA LYS A 20 10.12 -18.65 14.12
C LYS A 20 10.92 -17.36 14.34
N PHE A 21 10.32 -16.37 15.05
CA PHE A 21 10.91 -15.04 15.23
C PHE A 21 11.35 -14.83 16.69
N LYS A 22 12.45 -14.11 16.85
CA LYS A 22 12.91 -13.64 18.19
C LYS A 22 12.19 -12.36 18.64
N THR A 23 11.40 -11.77 17.77
CA THR A 23 10.58 -10.58 18.03
C THR A 23 9.11 -10.95 18.18
N ILE A 24 8.38 -10.06 18.80
CA ILE A 24 6.91 -10.00 18.77
C ILE A 24 6.56 -8.73 18.00
N LYS A 25 5.63 -8.84 17.06
CA LYS A 25 5.11 -7.69 16.31
C LYS A 25 3.62 -7.57 16.55
N MET A 26 3.16 -6.34 16.82
CA MET A 26 1.75 -6.00 16.96
C MET A 26 1.42 -4.85 16.01
N ASP A 27 0.38 -5.03 15.19
CA ASP A 27 -0.17 -4.04 14.28
C ASP A 27 -1.59 -3.69 14.74
N ILE A 28 -1.83 -2.40 15.01
CA ILE A 28 -3.16 -1.85 15.29
C ILE A 28 -3.62 -1.18 14.00
N ILE A 29 -4.60 -1.79 13.36
CA ILE A 29 -5.05 -1.44 12.03
C ILE A 29 -6.36 -0.66 12.10
N PHE A 30 -6.32 0.58 11.62
CA PHE A 30 -7.48 1.45 11.45
C PHE A 30 -7.95 1.38 10.00
N ARG A 31 -9.24 1.12 9.78
CA ARG A 31 -9.80 1.03 8.44
C ARG A 31 -11.04 1.91 8.30
N ASN A 32 -11.10 2.69 7.22
CA ASN A 32 -12.24 3.53 6.87
C ASN A 32 -12.37 3.65 5.34
N ASN A 33 -13.45 4.23 4.87
CA ASN A 33 -13.56 4.64 3.48
C ASN A 33 -12.61 5.82 3.21
N PHE A 34 -11.98 5.80 2.03
CA PHE A 34 -11.16 6.91 1.58
C PHE A 34 -12.04 8.10 1.16
N ASP A 35 -11.81 9.24 1.78
CA ASP A 35 -12.38 10.51 1.38
C ASP A 35 -11.27 11.53 1.12
N PRO A 36 -11.05 11.97 -0.13
CA PRO A 36 -10.02 12.95 -0.47
C PRO A 36 -10.17 14.28 0.30
N LYS A 37 -11.39 14.60 0.78
CA LYS A 37 -11.64 15.84 1.50
C LYS A 37 -11.15 15.83 2.94
N THR A 38 -10.88 14.66 3.50
CA THR A 38 -10.47 14.50 4.91
C THR A 38 -9.16 13.73 5.07
N SER A 39 -8.68 13.08 4.02
CA SER A 39 -7.52 12.18 4.09
C SER A 39 -6.23 12.87 4.54
N ALA A 40 -6.00 14.12 4.13
CA ALA A 40 -4.82 14.87 4.55
C ALA A 40 -4.88 15.26 6.04
N LEU A 41 -6.07 15.63 6.56
CA LEU A 41 -6.27 15.88 8.01
C LEU A 41 -6.07 14.61 8.82
N ARG A 42 -6.57 13.45 8.36
CA ARG A 42 -6.34 12.16 9.02
C ARG A 42 -4.85 11.83 9.08
N SER A 43 -4.12 12.04 7.98
CA SER A 43 -2.67 11.86 7.95
C SER A 43 -1.96 12.78 8.93
N LEU A 44 -2.39 14.03 9.05
CA LEU A 44 -1.82 15.00 10.00
C LEU A 44 -2.08 14.56 11.44
N VAL A 45 -3.28 14.10 11.78
CA VAL A 45 -3.58 13.56 13.11
C VAL A 45 -2.66 12.39 13.45
N PHE A 46 -2.53 11.41 12.57
CA PHE A 46 -1.66 10.26 12.83
C PHE A 46 -0.17 10.67 12.95
N ASP A 47 0.31 11.61 12.12
CA ASP A 47 1.67 12.14 12.26
C ASP A 47 1.87 12.81 13.64
N VAL A 48 0.89 13.58 14.12
CA VAL A 48 0.94 14.23 15.45
C VAL A 48 0.97 13.19 16.57
N LEU A 49 0.15 12.12 16.49
CA LEU A 49 0.13 11.05 17.50
C LEU A 49 1.48 10.34 17.64
N THR A 50 2.28 10.27 16.58
CA THR A 50 3.60 9.60 16.61
C THR A 50 4.72 10.47 17.20
N GLU A 51 4.48 11.77 17.41
CA GLU A 51 5.54 12.69 17.87
C GLU A 51 5.74 12.71 19.37
N ASN A 52 4.67 12.70 20.13
CA ASN A 52 4.72 12.76 21.59
C ASN A 52 3.39 12.31 22.21
N THR A 53 3.40 12.10 23.52
CA THR A 53 2.23 11.78 24.31
C THR A 53 2.13 12.72 25.52
N LYS A 54 1.04 12.66 26.24
CA LYS A 54 0.90 13.43 27.49
C LYS A 54 2.00 13.10 28.50
N LYS A 55 2.45 11.84 28.56
CA LYS A 55 3.51 11.38 29.46
C LYS A 55 4.91 11.66 28.90
N TYR A 56 5.09 11.51 27.61
CA TYR A 56 6.34 11.74 26.88
C TYR A 56 6.15 12.94 25.95
N ASP A 57 6.14 14.14 26.54
CA ASP A 57 5.71 15.42 25.94
C ASP A 57 6.64 15.96 24.83
N THR A 58 7.70 15.24 24.51
CA THR A 58 8.61 15.55 23.39
C THR A 58 9.00 14.30 22.64
N ARG A 59 9.28 14.43 21.34
CA ARG A 59 9.80 13.34 20.49
C ARG A 59 11.00 12.65 21.13
N ARG A 60 11.93 13.43 21.68
CA ARG A 60 13.12 12.88 22.34
C ARG A 60 12.76 11.98 23.51
N LYS A 61 11.84 12.39 24.39
CA LYS A 61 11.41 11.56 25.54
C LYS A 61 10.75 10.27 25.09
N LEU A 62 9.91 10.34 24.04
CA LEU A 62 9.25 9.18 23.46
C LEU A 62 10.27 8.22 22.83
N CYS A 63 11.23 8.74 22.04
CA CYS A 63 12.30 7.92 21.45
C CYS A 63 13.17 7.25 22.53
N LEU A 64 13.60 7.97 23.57
CA LEU A 64 14.36 7.41 24.70
C LEU A 64 13.58 6.30 25.42
N LYS A 65 12.24 6.42 25.49
CA LYS A 65 11.43 5.34 26.06
C LYS A 65 11.44 4.10 25.17
N TYR A 66 11.30 4.22 23.85
CA TYR A 66 11.43 3.07 22.92
C TYR A 66 12.83 2.44 23.00
N GLU A 67 13.89 3.26 23.05
CA GLU A 67 15.28 2.79 23.22
C GLU A 67 15.46 1.99 24.52
N SER A 68 14.84 2.44 25.64
CA SER A 68 14.90 1.75 26.92
C SER A 68 14.16 0.41 26.93
N LEU A 69 13.32 0.15 25.93
CA LEU A 69 12.62 -1.11 25.70
C LEU A 69 13.33 -1.96 24.63
N TYR A 70 14.65 -2.03 24.70
CA TYR A 70 15.50 -2.79 23.78
C TYR A 70 15.34 -2.37 22.31
N ASN A 71 15.24 -1.04 22.08
CA ASN A 71 14.98 -0.47 20.77
C ASN A 71 13.68 -1.00 20.13
N ALA A 72 12.59 -1.07 20.91
CA ALA A 72 11.28 -1.35 20.34
C ALA A 72 11.01 -0.36 19.21
N TYR A 73 10.63 -0.88 18.04
CA TYR A 73 10.49 -0.09 16.83
C TYR A 73 9.01 0.13 16.51
N SER A 74 8.55 1.37 16.66
CA SER A 74 7.17 1.75 16.32
C SER A 74 7.14 2.56 15.02
N THR A 75 6.23 2.17 14.14
CA THR A 75 5.97 2.84 12.86
C THR A 75 4.49 3.07 12.64
N MET A 76 4.19 4.02 11.79
CA MET A 76 2.85 4.27 11.29
C MET A 76 2.93 4.42 9.79
N ASP A 77 2.10 3.68 9.07
CA ASP A 77 1.97 3.76 7.62
C ASP A 77 0.51 3.78 7.19
N THR A 78 0.22 4.50 6.12
CA THR A 78 -1.13 4.59 5.57
C THR A 78 -1.13 4.15 4.12
N THR A 79 -1.98 3.17 3.81
CA THR A 79 -2.12 2.58 2.48
C THR A 79 -3.54 2.73 1.98
N LEU A 80 -3.69 2.99 0.69
CA LEU A 80 -4.98 3.02 0.00
C LEU A 80 -5.15 1.76 -0.84
N LEU A 81 -6.21 0.99 -0.56
CA LEU A 81 -6.60 -0.19 -1.33
C LEU A 81 -7.95 0.07 -2.00
N GLY A 82 -7.93 0.51 -3.25
CA GLY A 82 -9.15 0.95 -3.92
C GLY A 82 -9.80 2.11 -3.17
N ARG A 83 -10.95 1.84 -2.53
CA ARG A 83 -11.70 2.83 -1.73
C ARG A 83 -11.45 2.71 -0.22
N MET A 84 -10.72 1.69 0.22
CA MET A 84 -10.44 1.47 1.64
C MET A 84 -9.11 2.10 2.03
N LEU A 85 -9.15 3.00 3.01
CA LEU A 85 -7.99 3.57 3.68
C LEU A 85 -7.62 2.68 4.87
N ILE A 86 -6.37 2.26 4.94
CA ILE A 86 -5.80 1.46 6.03
C ILE A 86 -4.66 2.26 6.64
N THR A 87 -4.74 2.54 7.94
CA THR A 87 -3.59 3.04 8.70
C THR A 87 -3.14 1.95 9.67
N ASP A 88 -1.90 1.53 9.54
CA ASP A 88 -1.25 0.53 10.38
C ASP A 88 -0.36 1.24 11.39
N PHE A 89 -0.68 1.06 12.67
CA PHE A 89 0.10 1.54 13.80
C PHE A 89 0.83 0.35 14.41
N SER A 90 2.06 0.14 14.00
CA SER A 90 2.85 -1.07 14.24
C SER A 90 3.88 -0.87 15.35
N ILE A 91 4.13 -1.91 16.14
CA ILE A 91 5.29 -2.02 17.01
C ILE A 91 5.93 -3.39 16.90
N GLU A 92 7.25 -3.43 16.76
CA GLU A 92 8.04 -4.66 16.83
C GLU A 92 9.09 -4.55 17.93
N PHE A 93 9.21 -5.59 18.75
CA PHE A 93 10.11 -5.61 19.91
C PHE A 93 10.67 -7.02 20.16
N ILE A 94 11.82 -7.10 20.82
CA ILE A 94 12.45 -8.37 21.18
C ILE A 94 11.54 -9.10 22.18
N ASN A 95 11.33 -10.40 22.00
CA ASN A 95 10.57 -11.18 22.94
C ASN A 95 11.27 -11.18 24.32
N PRO A 96 10.58 -10.81 25.44
CA PRO A 96 11.17 -10.73 26.77
C PRO A 96 11.91 -11.99 27.24
N LYS A 97 11.58 -13.16 26.71
CA LYS A 97 12.31 -14.40 27.04
C LYS A 97 13.80 -14.37 26.65
N TYR A 98 14.19 -13.48 25.72
CA TYR A 98 15.59 -13.35 25.25
C TYR A 98 16.37 -12.25 25.96
N THR A 99 15.70 -11.38 26.72
CA THR A 99 16.33 -10.25 27.44
C THR A 99 16.52 -10.52 28.92
N GLY A 100 15.81 -11.49 29.49
CA GLY A 100 15.81 -11.78 30.92
C GLY A 100 14.97 -10.81 31.75
N GLU A 101 14.34 -9.81 31.14
CA GLU A 101 13.49 -8.82 31.78
C GLU A 101 12.07 -8.90 31.22
N ASN A 102 11.06 -8.79 32.08
CA ASN A 102 9.67 -8.82 31.66
C ASN A 102 9.12 -7.40 31.48
N TYR A 103 9.34 -6.82 30.30
CA TYR A 103 8.89 -5.47 29.92
C TYR A 103 7.68 -5.49 28.95
N LEU A 104 7.06 -6.65 28.75
CA LEU A 104 5.94 -6.83 27.83
C LEU A 104 4.80 -5.83 28.08
N GLU A 105 4.42 -5.64 29.34
CA GLU A 105 3.35 -4.70 29.70
C GLU A 105 3.72 -3.26 29.40
N GLU A 106 4.99 -2.87 29.56
CA GLU A 106 5.44 -1.52 29.23
C GLU A 106 5.34 -1.22 27.74
N VAL A 107 5.65 -2.20 26.87
CA VAL A 107 5.53 -2.06 25.41
C VAL A 107 4.07 -1.85 25.02
N PHE A 108 3.16 -2.68 25.55
CA PHE A 108 1.73 -2.54 25.25
C PHE A 108 1.19 -1.20 25.78
N SER A 109 1.51 -0.87 27.03
CA SER A 109 1.14 0.42 27.61
C SER A 109 1.62 1.59 26.74
N LEU A 110 2.88 1.56 26.26
CA LEU A 110 3.45 2.63 25.43
C LEU A 110 2.76 2.75 24.08
N GLN A 111 2.48 1.62 23.41
CA GLN A 111 1.83 1.65 22.09
C GLN A 111 0.41 2.22 22.18
N PHE A 112 -0.37 1.84 23.19
CA PHE A 112 -1.71 2.39 23.40
C PHE A 112 -1.69 3.81 24.00
N GLU A 113 -0.63 4.21 24.73
CA GLU A 113 -0.43 5.56 25.22
C GLU A 113 -0.37 6.57 24.06
N THR A 114 0.30 6.23 22.96
CA THR A 114 0.41 7.10 21.78
C THR A 114 -0.95 7.33 21.10
N ILE A 115 -1.86 6.36 21.19
CA ILE A 115 -3.20 6.46 20.57
C ILE A 115 -4.19 7.16 21.50
N PHE A 116 -4.24 6.79 22.80
CA PHE A 116 -5.31 7.23 23.71
C PHE A 116 -4.94 8.37 24.64
N ASN A 117 -3.64 8.69 24.79
CA ASN A 117 -3.16 9.77 25.63
C ASN A 117 -2.22 10.71 24.85
N PRO A 118 -2.66 11.23 23.68
CA PRO A 118 -1.87 12.19 22.93
C PRO A 118 -1.63 13.45 23.78
N ASN A 119 -0.64 14.24 23.41
CA ASN A 119 -0.31 15.48 24.11
C ASN A 119 -1.36 16.57 23.83
N ILE A 120 -2.52 16.42 24.48
CA ILE A 120 -3.63 17.36 24.43
C ILE A 120 -3.73 18.09 25.77
N THR A 121 -3.72 19.42 25.70
CA THR A 121 -3.89 20.32 26.87
C THR A 121 -4.96 21.34 26.55
N ASN A 122 -5.93 21.51 27.45
CA ASN A 122 -7.08 22.39 27.27
C ASN A 122 -7.91 22.11 25.99
N GLY A 123 -7.96 20.85 25.55
CA GLY A 123 -8.69 20.44 24.35
C GLY A 123 -7.95 20.67 23.03
N GLU A 124 -6.66 20.97 23.06
CA GLU A 124 -5.83 21.27 21.90
C GLU A 124 -4.56 20.41 21.89
N PHE A 125 -4.14 19.92 20.70
CA PHE A 125 -2.82 19.35 20.50
C PHE A 125 -1.73 20.42 20.69
N ASP A 126 -0.52 20.01 21.09
CA ASP A 126 0.63 20.92 21.17
C ASP A 126 0.89 21.61 19.84
N LEU A 127 0.78 22.94 19.83
CA LEU A 127 0.85 23.74 18.60
C LEU A 127 2.19 23.56 17.86
N LYS A 128 3.31 23.45 18.61
CA LYS A 128 4.64 23.27 17.98
C LYS A 128 4.73 21.94 17.24
N THR A 129 4.16 20.89 17.82
CA THR A 129 4.08 19.57 17.20
C THR A 129 3.21 19.59 15.95
N VAL A 130 2.04 20.23 16.02
CA VAL A 130 1.14 20.37 14.87
C VAL A 130 1.84 21.10 13.72
N GLU A 131 2.47 22.25 13.97
CA GLU A 131 3.15 23.02 12.92
C GLU A 131 4.35 22.27 12.31
N LEU A 132 5.08 21.49 13.11
CA LEU A 132 6.15 20.62 12.61
C LEU A 132 5.60 19.54 11.67
N CYS A 133 4.50 18.88 12.05
CA CYS A 133 3.85 17.84 11.24
C CYS A 133 3.26 18.43 9.96
N LYS A 134 2.59 19.59 10.03
CA LYS A 134 2.11 20.31 8.83
C LYS A 134 3.24 20.53 7.83
N LYS A 135 4.34 21.12 8.28
CA LYS A 135 5.50 21.39 7.42
C LYS A 135 5.98 20.10 6.73
N ARG A 136 6.18 19.03 7.49
CA ARG A 136 6.63 17.73 6.91
C ARG A 136 5.68 17.16 5.88
N LEU A 137 4.37 17.25 6.11
CA LEU A 137 3.38 16.75 5.15
C LEU A 137 3.34 17.62 3.89
N ILE A 138 3.46 18.93 4.02
CA ILE A 138 3.56 19.86 2.90
C ILE A 138 4.81 19.55 2.07
N ASP A 139 5.96 19.38 2.71
CA ASP A 139 7.21 19.00 2.05
C ASP A 139 7.05 17.65 1.31
N ARG A 140 6.34 16.67 1.89
CA ARG A 140 6.01 15.40 1.20
C ARG A 140 5.14 15.60 -0.04
N ILE A 141 4.12 16.47 0.02
CA ILE A 141 3.27 16.78 -1.14
C ILE A 141 4.09 17.44 -2.24
N ASP A 142 4.90 18.43 -1.89
CA ASP A 142 5.74 19.16 -2.84
C ASP A 142 6.80 18.24 -3.50
N SER A 143 7.39 17.33 -2.73
CA SER A 143 8.39 16.37 -3.21
C SER A 143 7.85 15.32 -4.21
N VAL A 144 6.54 15.18 -4.36
CA VAL A 144 5.97 14.27 -5.37
C VAL A 144 6.42 14.63 -6.78
N LYS A 145 6.59 15.94 -7.06
CA LYS A 145 7.06 16.42 -8.37
C LYS A 145 8.54 16.07 -8.64
N GLU A 146 9.32 15.87 -7.58
CA GLU A 146 10.74 15.50 -7.65
C GLU A 146 10.93 14.02 -8.02
N ASN A 147 9.86 13.23 -7.95
CA ASN A 147 9.85 11.85 -8.42
C ASN A 147 9.02 11.74 -9.72
N PRO A 148 9.66 11.85 -10.91
CA PRO A 148 8.96 11.87 -12.18
C PRO A 148 8.08 10.66 -12.45
N SER A 149 8.50 9.48 -11.98
CA SER A 149 7.75 8.23 -12.11
C SER A 149 6.43 8.28 -11.33
N ARG A 150 6.49 8.66 -10.05
CA ARG A 150 5.30 8.80 -9.21
C ARG A 150 4.37 9.90 -9.72
N TYR A 151 4.93 11.05 -10.08
CA TYR A 151 4.19 12.18 -10.64
C TYR A 151 3.45 11.78 -11.92
N SER A 152 4.11 11.07 -12.84
CA SER A 152 3.51 10.67 -14.11
C SER A 152 2.36 9.67 -13.93
N ILE A 153 2.46 8.74 -12.96
CA ILE A 153 1.36 7.83 -12.61
C ILE A 153 0.15 8.62 -12.11
N LEU A 154 0.33 9.52 -11.14
CA LEU A 154 -0.77 10.35 -10.60
C LEU A 154 -1.44 11.19 -11.69
N LYS A 155 -0.65 11.80 -12.58
CA LYS A 155 -1.16 12.56 -13.72
C LYS A 155 -1.89 11.69 -14.74
N ALA A 156 -1.42 10.47 -14.96
CA ALA A 156 -2.07 9.50 -15.83
C ALA A 156 -3.43 9.07 -15.25
N LEU A 157 -3.51 8.79 -13.95
CA LEU A 157 -4.75 8.46 -13.25
C LEU A 157 -5.76 9.63 -13.28
N LYS A 158 -5.30 10.87 -13.04
CA LYS A 158 -6.15 12.07 -13.21
C LYS A 158 -6.64 12.26 -14.64
N ALA A 159 -5.83 11.90 -15.64
CA ALA A 159 -6.24 11.97 -17.05
C ALA A 159 -7.14 10.79 -17.46
N LEU A 160 -7.06 9.67 -16.76
CA LEU A 160 -7.95 8.52 -16.91
C LEU A 160 -9.37 8.91 -16.51
N ASP A 161 -9.58 9.30 -15.27
CA ASP A 161 -10.88 9.75 -14.76
C ASP A 161 -10.68 10.70 -13.56
N PRO A 162 -10.82 12.03 -13.76
CA PRO A 162 -10.60 12.99 -12.67
C PRO A 162 -11.64 12.92 -11.56
N ASN A 163 -12.78 12.25 -11.80
CA ASN A 163 -13.86 12.10 -10.82
C ASN A 163 -13.79 10.76 -10.06
N SER A 164 -12.93 9.86 -10.47
CA SER A 164 -12.72 8.58 -9.76
C SER A 164 -11.82 8.77 -8.55
N LEU A 165 -12.10 8.07 -7.46
CA LEU A 165 -11.23 8.04 -6.28
C LEU A 165 -9.82 7.54 -6.60
N THR A 166 -9.66 6.69 -7.63
CA THR A 166 -8.36 6.24 -8.14
C THR A 166 -7.44 7.41 -8.58
N SER A 167 -8.04 8.56 -8.96
CA SER A 167 -7.29 9.74 -9.38
C SER A 167 -6.73 10.58 -8.24
N HIS A 168 -7.09 10.24 -7.00
CA HIS A 168 -6.69 10.95 -5.80
C HIS A 168 -5.62 10.19 -5.03
N SER A 169 -4.79 10.88 -4.30
CA SER A 169 -3.83 10.32 -3.35
C SER A 169 -4.17 10.72 -1.92
N ILE A 170 -3.68 9.96 -0.95
CA ILE A 170 -3.92 10.22 0.49
C ILE A 170 -3.46 11.62 0.87
N LEU A 171 -2.31 12.04 0.31
CA LEU A 171 -1.70 13.36 0.52
C LEU A 171 -1.66 14.08 -0.82
N GLU A 172 -2.67 14.88 -1.13
CA GLU A 172 -2.69 15.71 -2.34
C GLU A 172 -3.19 17.14 -2.10
N ASP A 173 -3.96 17.33 -1.05
CA ASP A 173 -4.59 18.63 -0.74
C ASP A 173 -3.74 19.37 0.30
N LYS A 174 -2.90 20.25 -0.22
CA LYS A 174 -2.03 21.12 0.59
C LYS A 174 -2.85 22.11 1.42
N ASP A 175 -3.92 22.62 0.84
CA ASP A 175 -4.79 23.63 1.49
C ASP A 175 -5.46 23.04 2.74
N GLN A 176 -5.84 21.75 2.72
CA GLN A 176 -6.38 21.07 3.91
C GLN A 176 -5.37 21.09 5.08
N ILE A 177 -4.09 20.92 4.78
CA ILE A 177 -3.03 20.89 5.82
C ILE A 177 -2.72 22.30 6.29
N GLU A 178 -2.54 23.25 5.38
CA GLU A 178 -2.23 24.64 5.70
C GLU A 178 -3.33 25.29 6.56
N ASN A 179 -4.60 25.06 6.21
CA ASN A 179 -5.75 25.62 6.91
C ASN A 179 -6.26 24.76 8.08
N ALA A 180 -5.58 23.65 8.40
CA ALA A 180 -6.00 22.80 9.52
C ALA A 180 -5.92 23.56 10.85
N THR A 181 -7.05 23.66 11.55
CA THR A 181 -7.14 24.22 12.91
C THR A 181 -7.04 23.09 13.96
N ASN A 182 -6.70 23.44 15.19
CA ASN A 182 -6.67 22.46 16.28
C ASN A 182 -8.05 21.82 16.52
N GLU A 183 -9.12 22.59 16.39
CA GLU A 183 -10.50 22.09 16.47
C GLU A 183 -10.78 21.01 15.41
N MET A 184 -10.36 21.25 14.16
CA MET A 184 -10.49 20.26 13.07
C MET A 184 -9.69 18.99 13.38
N LEU A 185 -8.49 19.10 13.93
CA LEU A 185 -7.64 17.95 14.29
C LEU A 185 -8.25 17.15 15.44
N ILE A 186 -8.76 17.79 16.49
CA ILE A 186 -9.45 17.12 17.60
C ILE A 186 -10.72 16.43 17.11
N SER A 187 -11.50 17.08 16.26
CA SER A 187 -12.70 16.47 15.64
C SER A 187 -12.32 15.24 14.82
N THR A 188 -11.26 15.33 13.99
CA THR A 188 -10.77 14.23 13.17
C THR A 188 -10.22 13.08 14.04
N TYR A 189 -9.46 13.38 15.09
CA TYR A 189 -8.99 12.37 16.05
C TYR A 189 -10.15 11.62 16.70
N ASN A 190 -11.15 12.33 17.19
CA ASN A 190 -12.33 11.73 17.80
C ASN A 190 -13.12 10.87 16.81
N ASP A 191 -13.22 11.32 15.53
CA ASP A 191 -13.85 10.55 14.47
C ASP A 191 -13.11 9.23 14.20
N ILE A 192 -11.77 9.27 14.10
CA ILE A 192 -10.91 8.09 13.93
C ILE A 192 -11.16 7.08 15.05
N ILE A 193 -11.05 7.50 16.30
CA ILE A 193 -11.19 6.60 17.46
C ILE A 193 -12.60 6.01 17.54
N LYS A 194 -13.63 6.78 17.13
CA LYS A 194 -15.04 6.40 17.29
C LYS A 194 -15.62 5.64 16.10
N HIS A 195 -15.12 5.87 14.89
CA HIS A 195 -15.79 5.37 13.69
C HIS A 195 -14.96 4.41 12.85
N ASP A 196 -13.64 4.35 13.01
CA ASP A 196 -12.82 3.41 12.27
C ASP A 196 -13.08 1.96 12.70
N TYR A 197 -12.96 1.04 11.74
CA TYR A 197 -12.88 -0.39 12.03
C TYR A 197 -11.50 -0.71 12.56
N ILE A 198 -11.43 -1.36 13.72
CA ILE A 198 -10.18 -1.68 14.39
C ILE A 198 -9.95 -3.18 14.39
N ASP A 199 -8.77 -3.59 13.90
CA ASP A 199 -8.26 -4.95 14.02
C ASP A 199 -6.84 -4.89 14.61
N ILE A 200 -6.57 -5.70 15.64
CA ILE A 200 -5.26 -5.77 16.28
C ILE A 200 -4.65 -7.12 15.96
N PHE A 201 -3.61 -7.13 15.16
CA PHE A 201 -2.87 -8.33 14.82
C PHE A 201 -1.62 -8.44 15.66
N ILE A 202 -1.30 -9.65 16.12
CA ILE A 202 -0.07 -9.92 16.84
C ILE A 202 0.54 -11.25 16.40
N ILE A 203 1.86 -11.23 16.14
CA ILE A 203 2.62 -12.41 15.72
C ILE A 203 3.86 -12.59 16.57
N GLY A 204 4.16 -13.84 16.93
CA GLY A 204 5.35 -14.22 17.68
C GLY A 204 5.13 -15.40 18.61
N GLU A 205 6.07 -15.59 19.52
CA GLU A 205 5.96 -16.58 20.58
C GLU A 205 5.53 -15.89 21.89
N PHE A 206 4.33 -16.19 22.37
CA PHE A 206 3.76 -15.55 23.55
C PHE A 206 2.71 -16.43 24.24
N ASP A 207 2.40 -16.10 25.50
CA ASP A 207 1.20 -16.58 26.17
C ASP A 207 -0.02 -15.80 25.67
N GLU A 208 -0.95 -16.52 25.04
CA GLU A 208 -2.10 -15.92 24.35
C GLU A 208 -3.05 -15.20 25.31
N ASN A 209 -3.33 -15.80 26.48
CA ASN A 209 -4.21 -15.19 27.48
C ASN A 209 -3.62 -13.89 28.01
N LYS A 210 -2.32 -13.90 28.33
CA LYS A 210 -1.60 -12.72 28.79
C LYS A 210 -1.64 -11.58 27.76
N ILE A 211 -1.48 -11.90 26.48
CA ILE A 211 -1.56 -10.90 25.40
C ILE A 211 -2.96 -10.31 25.30
N ILE A 212 -3.99 -11.15 25.32
CA ILE A 212 -5.40 -10.70 25.26
C ILE A 212 -5.73 -9.82 26.47
N ASP A 213 -5.29 -10.21 27.67
CA ASP A 213 -5.49 -9.42 28.88
C ASP A 213 -4.81 -8.04 28.79
N LEU A 214 -3.58 -7.97 28.27
CA LEU A 214 -2.86 -6.71 28.05
C LEU A 214 -3.55 -5.82 27.02
N ILE A 215 -3.98 -6.38 25.89
CA ILE A 215 -4.74 -5.63 24.89
C ILE A 215 -6.04 -5.09 25.52
N ASN A 216 -6.83 -5.93 26.18
CA ASN A 216 -8.08 -5.52 26.84
C ASN A 216 -7.86 -4.45 27.92
N LYS A 217 -6.73 -4.49 28.62
CA LYS A 217 -6.38 -3.49 29.64
C LYS A 217 -6.13 -2.09 29.05
N TYR A 218 -5.48 -2.04 27.88
CA TYR A 218 -4.99 -0.78 27.30
C TYR A 218 -5.79 -0.29 26.09
N ALA A 219 -6.39 -1.19 25.30
CA ALA A 219 -7.22 -0.82 24.15
C ALA A 219 -8.58 -0.29 24.62
N LYS A 220 -8.79 1.02 24.46
CA LYS A 220 -10.02 1.72 24.88
C LYS A 220 -10.88 2.10 23.68
N PHE A 221 -10.95 1.21 22.69
CA PHE A 221 -11.82 1.43 21.54
C PHE A 221 -13.27 1.13 21.88
N ASP A 222 -14.14 2.10 21.63
CA ASP A 222 -15.60 1.97 21.70
C ASP A 222 -16.18 2.46 20.37
N THR A 223 -15.83 1.75 19.30
CA THR A 223 -16.14 2.18 17.94
C THR A 223 -17.60 1.90 17.57
N ILE A 224 -18.25 2.89 16.97
CA ILE A 224 -19.61 2.81 16.40
C ILE A 224 -19.50 2.52 14.92
N LYS A 225 -19.80 1.28 14.52
CA LYS A 225 -19.79 0.85 13.11
C LYS A 225 -21.11 1.28 12.43
N ASN A 226 -21.13 2.47 11.85
CA ASN A 226 -22.30 3.07 11.22
C ASN A 226 -22.23 3.11 9.68
N HIS A 227 -21.19 2.55 9.07
CA HIS A 227 -20.97 2.54 7.62
C HIS A 227 -20.37 1.23 7.15
N THR A 228 -20.45 0.97 5.86
CA THR A 228 -19.79 -0.15 5.19
C THR A 228 -18.52 0.33 4.52
N ILE A 229 -17.44 -0.46 4.57
CA ILE A 229 -16.23 -0.17 3.81
C ILE A 229 -16.38 -0.76 2.42
N GLU A 230 -16.32 0.09 1.41
CA GLU A 230 -16.25 -0.29 0.02
C GLU A 230 -14.78 -0.43 -0.42
N ILE A 231 -14.51 -1.33 -1.36
CA ILE A 231 -13.12 -1.65 -1.73
C ILE A 231 -12.85 -1.32 -3.18
N TYR A 232 -13.72 -1.75 -4.09
CA TYR A 232 -13.47 -1.62 -5.53
C TYR A 232 -13.85 -0.25 -6.07
N ASN A 233 -12.94 0.33 -6.85
CA ASN A 233 -13.22 1.51 -7.65
C ASN A 233 -13.70 1.12 -9.04
N GLU A 234 -14.65 1.91 -9.56
CA GLU A 234 -15.02 1.89 -10.96
C GLU A 234 -14.28 3.00 -11.71
N ASN A 235 -13.63 2.62 -12.79
CA ASN A 235 -12.91 3.55 -13.64
C ASN A 235 -13.55 3.64 -15.02
N LYS A 236 -13.58 4.84 -15.58
CA LYS A 236 -14.14 5.09 -16.92
C LYS A 236 -13.40 4.25 -17.97
N THR A 237 -14.17 3.46 -18.73
CA THR A 237 -13.67 2.71 -19.88
C THR A 237 -13.98 3.48 -21.17
N ARG A 238 -13.00 3.61 -22.06
CA ARG A 238 -13.12 4.32 -23.33
C ARG A 238 -13.15 3.36 -24.51
N ARG A 239 -13.90 3.71 -25.55
CA ARG A 239 -13.87 2.97 -26.83
C ARG A 239 -12.51 3.07 -27.51
N MET A 240 -11.89 4.25 -27.49
CA MET A 240 -10.53 4.49 -27.98
C MET A 240 -9.67 5.06 -26.85
N ALA A 241 -8.42 4.61 -26.79
CA ALA A 241 -7.48 5.10 -25.80
C ALA A 241 -7.18 6.59 -25.98
N LYS A 242 -7.17 7.33 -24.87
CA LYS A 242 -6.78 8.75 -24.87
C LYS A 242 -5.26 8.85 -24.78
N LYS A 243 -4.67 9.80 -25.53
CA LYS A 243 -3.27 10.19 -25.38
C LYS A 243 -3.18 11.59 -24.76
N LYS A 244 -2.36 11.72 -23.71
CA LYS A 244 -2.04 13.02 -23.09
C LYS A 244 -0.53 13.18 -23.01
N LYS A 245 -0.04 14.38 -23.29
CA LYS A 245 1.40 14.73 -23.22
C LYS A 245 1.55 16.01 -22.40
N GLU A 246 2.52 16.03 -21.51
CA GLU A 246 2.91 17.17 -20.66
C GLU A 246 4.43 17.34 -20.77
N LYS A 247 4.92 18.59 -20.80
CA LYS A 247 6.36 18.89 -20.80
C LYS A 247 6.86 18.98 -19.36
N SER A 248 8.08 18.53 -19.12
CA SER A 248 8.78 18.66 -17.85
C SER A 248 10.24 19.06 -18.09
N GLU A 249 10.89 19.53 -17.04
CA GLU A 249 12.33 19.85 -17.05
C GLU A 249 13.22 18.62 -16.77
N ASN A 250 12.61 17.43 -16.62
CA ASN A 250 13.35 16.21 -16.34
C ASN A 250 14.27 15.83 -17.51
N SER A 251 15.39 15.16 -17.19
CA SER A 251 16.33 14.67 -18.20
C SER A 251 15.77 13.53 -19.04
N GLN A 252 14.84 12.74 -18.48
CA GLN A 252 14.20 11.62 -19.16
C GLN A 252 12.68 11.81 -19.22
N SER A 253 12.08 11.33 -20.31
CA SER A 253 10.65 11.21 -20.46
C SER A 253 10.12 10.02 -19.65
N GLN A 254 8.93 10.19 -19.03
CA GLN A 254 8.19 9.12 -18.38
C GLN A 254 6.99 8.75 -19.26
N LEU A 255 6.85 7.48 -19.51
CA LEU A 255 5.76 6.93 -20.31
C LEU A 255 4.88 6.03 -19.43
N VAL A 256 3.61 6.36 -19.30
CA VAL A 256 2.63 5.59 -18.56
C VAL A 256 1.54 5.12 -19.51
N VAL A 257 1.30 3.80 -19.56
CA VAL A 257 0.18 3.22 -20.29
C VAL A 257 -0.72 2.50 -19.31
N ILE A 258 -2.02 2.88 -19.28
CA ILE A 258 -3.00 2.27 -18.38
C ILE A 258 -4.02 1.48 -19.21
N TYR A 259 -4.24 0.26 -18.78
CA TYR A 259 -5.26 -0.65 -19.28
C TYR A 259 -6.30 -0.88 -18.20
N ASN A 260 -7.58 -0.98 -18.57
CA ASN A 260 -8.63 -1.49 -17.69
C ASN A 260 -8.67 -3.00 -17.79
N THR A 261 -8.89 -3.66 -16.65
CA THR A 261 -9.27 -5.07 -16.58
C THR A 261 -10.79 -5.14 -16.41
N LEU A 262 -11.48 -5.81 -17.33
CA LEU A 262 -12.93 -5.78 -17.43
C LEU A 262 -13.54 -7.12 -17.03
N ASN A 263 -14.45 -7.10 -16.04
CA ASN A 263 -15.26 -8.26 -15.68
C ASN A 263 -14.43 -9.54 -15.42
N LEU A 264 -13.33 -9.41 -14.70
CA LEU A 264 -12.57 -10.57 -14.23
C LEU A 264 -13.33 -11.24 -13.10
N ASN A 265 -13.47 -12.57 -13.17
CA ASN A 265 -13.98 -13.36 -12.05
C ASN A 265 -12.89 -13.57 -10.98
N ASP A 266 -13.25 -14.19 -9.85
CA ASP A 266 -12.33 -14.39 -8.73
C ASP A 266 -11.10 -15.24 -9.10
N TYR A 267 -11.25 -16.26 -9.93
CA TYR A 267 -10.14 -17.07 -10.41
C TYR A 267 -9.19 -16.26 -11.28
N GLU A 268 -9.73 -15.52 -12.23
CA GLU A 268 -8.94 -14.67 -13.12
C GLU A 268 -8.21 -13.55 -12.35
N MET A 269 -8.89 -12.93 -11.40
CA MET A 269 -8.33 -11.85 -10.60
C MET A 269 -7.25 -12.33 -9.62
N ASN A 270 -7.49 -13.47 -8.96
CA ASN A 270 -6.60 -13.97 -7.93
C ASN A 270 -5.39 -14.73 -8.47
N TYR A 271 -5.55 -15.43 -9.60
CA TYR A 271 -4.53 -16.38 -10.07
C TYR A 271 -4.03 -16.07 -11.47
N VAL A 272 -4.92 -15.77 -12.42
CA VAL A 272 -4.50 -15.59 -13.82
C VAL A 272 -3.84 -14.22 -14.05
N LEU A 273 -4.45 -13.12 -13.57
CA LEU A 273 -3.92 -11.77 -13.75
C LEU A 273 -2.50 -11.58 -13.15
N PRO A 274 -2.18 -12.11 -11.95
CA PRO A 274 -0.82 -12.10 -11.44
C PRO A 274 0.19 -12.75 -12.38
N ILE A 275 -0.11 -13.95 -12.89
CA ILE A 275 0.77 -14.67 -13.84
C ILE A 275 0.85 -13.94 -15.18
N TYR A 276 -0.29 -13.42 -15.67
CA TYR A 276 -0.33 -12.58 -16.87
C TYR A 276 0.64 -11.40 -16.73
N ASN A 277 0.60 -10.68 -15.62
CA ASN A 277 1.51 -9.54 -15.39
C ASN A 277 2.98 -9.98 -15.29
N MET A 278 3.26 -11.14 -14.72
CA MET A 278 4.63 -11.66 -14.65
C MET A 278 5.20 -12.05 -16.02
N VAL A 279 4.39 -12.54 -16.93
CA VAL A 279 4.80 -12.79 -18.33
C VAL A 279 4.90 -11.47 -19.11
N PHE A 280 3.99 -10.53 -18.86
CA PHE A 280 3.91 -9.27 -19.60
C PHE A 280 5.06 -8.31 -19.28
N GLY A 281 5.29 -7.93 -18.02
CA GLY A 281 6.22 -6.86 -17.74
C GLY A 281 6.54 -6.57 -16.27
N SER A 282 6.31 -7.50 -15.33
CA SER A 282 6.75 -7.31 -13.95
C SER A 282 8.30 -7.35 -13.86
N SER A 283 8.85 -7.38 -12.66
CA SER A 283 10.28 -7.16 -12.37
C SER A 283 11.28 -8.18 -12.98
N SER A 284 10.85 -9.12 -13.83
CA SER A 284 11.74 -10.09 -14.48
C SER A 284 12.32 -9.58 -15.80
N LEU A 285 13.59 -9.93 -16.07
CA LEU A 285 14.30 -9.59 -17.31
C LEU A 285 13.75 -10.30 -18.55
N GLU A 286 12.98 -11.35 -18.38
CA GLU A 286 12.49 -12.24 -19.46
C GLU A 286 11.02 -12.01 -19.81
N THR A 287 10.46 -10.85 -19.43
CA THR A 287 9.09 -10.46 -19.79
C THR A 287 8.99 -9.95 -21.21
N LYS A 288 7.80 -9.99 -21.81
CA LYS A 288 7.56 -9.45 -23.16
C LYS A 288 7.97 -7.98 -23.29
N LEU A 289 7.63 -7.16 -22.29
CA LEU A 289 8.01 -5.75 -22.26
C LEU A 289 9.54 -5.58 -22.19
N TYR A 290 10.19 -6.29 -21.27
CA TYR A 290 11.63 -6.16 -21.06
C TYR A 290 12.41 -6.59 -22.30
N LYS A 291 12.04 -7.72 -22.91
CA LYS A 291 12.64 -8.21 -24.16
C LYS A 291 12.52 -7.17 -25.27
N ASN A 292 11.29 -6.73 -25.56
CA ASN A 292 11.05 -5.82 -26.67
C ASN A 292 11.65 -4.41 -26.47
N LEU A 293 11.64 -3.84 -25.24
CA LEU A 293 12.10 -2.47 -25.04
C LEU A 293 13.57 -2.39 -24.65
N ARG A 294 14.06 -3.33 -23.83
CA ARG A 294 15.41 -3.22 -23.29
C ARG A 294 16.39 -4.18 -23.94
N THR A 295 16.11 -5.48 -23.99
CA THR A 295 17.05 -6.46 -24.52
C THR A 295 17.30 -6.24 -26.01
N ASP A 296 16.22 -6.17 -26.80
CA ASP A 296 16.32 -6.10 -28.27
C ASP A 296 16.57 -4.69 -28.79
N ASN A 297 16.21 -3.63 -28.05
CA ASN A 297 16.24 -2.26 -28.57
C ASN A 297 16.98 -1.25 -27.66
N SER A 298 17.36 -1.59 -26.45
CA SER A 298 18.12 -0.73 -25.49
C SER A 298 17.47 0.65 -25.24
N LEU A 299 16.13 0.74 -25.21
CA LEU A 299 15.41 2.01 -25.17
C LEU A 299 15.22 2.61 -23.79
N CYS A 300 15.26 1.79 -22.73
CA CYS A 300 14.87 2.24 -21.40
C CYS A 300 15.80 1.72 -20.31
N TYR A 301 15.93 2.49 -19.24
CA TYR A 301 16.68 2.10 -18.03
C TYR A 301 15.77 1.45 -16.99
N GLY A 302 14.57 2.02 -16.77
CA GLY A 302 13.55 1.51 -15.89
C GLY A 302 12.29 1.13 -16.65
N LEU A 303 11.79 -0.07 -16.39
CA LEU A 303 10.57 -0.59 -17.01
C LEU A 303 9.88 -1.52 -16.00
N THR A 304 8.57 -1.33 -15.81
CA THR A 304 7.77 -2.22 -14.98
C THR A 304 6.32 -2.22 -15.42
N SER A 305 5.62 -3.32 -15.15
CA SER A 305 4.17 -3.35 -15.13
C SER A 305 3.67 -3.86 -13.79
N PHE A 306 2.57 -3.31 -13.34
CA PHE A 306 1.89 -3.72 -12.11
C PHE A 306 0.39 -3.54 -12.26
N TYR A 307 -0.39 -4.30 -11.48
CA TYR A 307 -1.83 -4.17 -11.47
C TYR A 307 -2.32 -3.59 -10.14
N GLN A 308 -3.22 -2.63 -10.25
CA GLN A 308 -4.00 -2.09 -9.13
C GLN A 308 -5.32 -2.85 -9.10
N ARG A 309 -5.33 -3.92 -8.31
CA ARG A 309 -6.41 -4.90 -8.29
C ARG A 309 -7.77 -4.27 -7.99
N TYR A 310 -7.82 -3.42 -6.98
CA TYR A 310 -9.07 -2.83 -6.49
C TYR A 310 -9.53 -1.63 -7.32
N ASP A 311 -8.71 -1.20 -8.26
CA ASP A 311 -8.99 -0.15 -9.24
C ASP A 311 -9.24 -0.73 -10.64
N ASN A 312 -9.13 -2.06 -10.79
CA ASN A 312 -9.28 -2.75 -12.09
C ASN A 312 -8.35 -2.19 -13.17
N LEU A 313 -7.09 -1.90 -12.81
CA LEU A 313 -6.09 -1.32 -13.72
C LEU A 313 -4.84 -2.17 -13.82
N LEU A 314 -4.29 -2.27 -15.03
CA LEU A 314 -2.94 -2.73 -15.31
C LEU A 314 -2.15 -1.53 -15.85
N ILE A 315 -1.01 -1.22 -15.25
CA ILE A 315 -0.21 -0.03 -15.53
C ILE A 315 1.17 -0.44 -15.99
N VAL A 316 1.63 0.14 -17.10
CA VAL A 316 3.02 0.06 -17.58
C VAL A 316 3.66 1.41 -17.35
N LEU A 317 4.85 1.40 -16.76
CA LEU A 317 5.68 2.58 -16.55
C LEU A 317 7.08 2.34 -17.10
N THR A 318 7.61 3.30 -17.85
CA THR A 318 9.01 3.27 -18.29
C THR A 318 9.60 4.67 -18.40
N SER A 319 10.92 4.76 -18.14
CA SER A 319 11.75 5.97 -18.31
C SER A 319 12.67 5.81 -19.51
N LEU A 320 12.72 6.81 -20.36
CA LEU A 320 13.47 6.73 -21.62
C LEU A 320 13.82 8.13 -22.20
N ASP A 321 14.70 8.16 -23.17
CA ASP A 321 15.03 9.38 -23.89
C ASP A 321 13.87 9.87 -24.75
N LYS A 322 13.70 11.18 -24.87
CA LYS A 322 12.63 11.83 -25.64
C LYS A 322 12.51 11.33 -27.08
N LYS A 323 13.64 11.12 -27.77
CA LYS A 323 13.68 10.61 -29.14
C LYS A 323 13.05 9.22 -29.29
N ASN A 324 13.01 8.44 -28.24
CA ASN A 324 12.54 7.06 -28.21
C ASN A 324 11.05 6.91 -27.87
N GLU A 325 10.33 7.99 -27.48
CA GLU A 325 8.92 7.94 -27.01
C GLU A 325 8.00 7.20 -27.99
N ASN A 326 8.08 7.49 -29.28
CA ASN A 326 7.19 6.89 -30.28
C ASN A 326 7.52 5.41 -30.56
N LEU A 327 8.80 5.06 -30.55
CA LEU A 327 9.24 3.68 -30.73
C LEU A 327 8.84 2.83 -29.53
N ALA A 328 9.06 3.34 -28.32
CA ALA A 328 8.68 2.66 -27.08
C ALA A 328 7.17 2.38 -27.03
N LEU A 329 6.33 3.34 -27.41
CA LEU A 329 4.88 3.10 -27.50
C LEU A 329 4.52 1.98 -28.46
N LYS A 330 5.14 1.92 -29.64
CA LYS A 330 4.91 0.84 -30.61
C LYS A 330 5.34 -0.51 -30.05
N LEU A 331 6.45 -0.56 -29.30
CA LEU A 331 6.95 -1.80 -28.70
C LEU A 331 6.12 -2.24 -27.49
N ILE A 332 5.57 -1.31 -26.70
CA ILE A 332 4.59 -1.63 -25.65
C ILE A 332 3.34 -2.24 -26.29
N ASP A 333 2.82 -1.66 -27.37
CA ASP A 333 1.65 -2.19 -28.07
C ASP A 333 1.97 -3.56 -28.71
N LYS A 334 3.17 -3.75 -29.28
CA LYS A 334 3.64 -5.05 -29.75
C LYS A 334 3.65 -6.09 -28.61
N SER A 335 4.28 -5.76 -27.48
CA SER A 335 4.37 -6.64 -26.31
C SER A 335 2.98 -7.00 -25.78
N PHE A 336 2.06 -6.03 -25.75
CA PHE A 336 0.67 -6.29 -25.35
C PHE A 336 -0.03 -7.24 -26.32
N ASN A 337 0.11 -7.06 -27.62
CA ASN A 337 -0.49 -7.95 -28.63
C ASN A 337 0.09 -9.36 -28.58
N GLU A 338 1.38 -9.51 -28.30
CA GLU A 338 2.03 -10.81 -28.07
C GLU A 338 1.40 -11.60 -26.91
N MET A 339 0.90 -10.91 -25.89
CA MET A 339 0.15 -11.56 -24.79
C MET A 339 -1.16 -12.19 -25.24
N GLY A 340 -1.71 -11.83 -26.41
CA GLY A 340 -2.93 -12.41 -26.97
C GLY A 340 -2.69 -13.59 -27.92
N SER A 341 -1.46 -13.83 -28.35
CA SER A 341 -1.18 -14.79 -29.43
C SER A 341 0.15 -15.53 -29.36
N ASN A 342 1.10 -15.04 -28.59
CA ASN A 342 2.47 -15.55 -28.60
C ASN A 342 3.02 -15.71 -27.16
N ILE A 343 2.40 -16.59 -26.38
CA ILE A 343 2.87 -17.03 -25.06
C ILE A 343 3.24 -18.49 -25.15
N THR A 344 4.41 -18.86 -24.62
CA THR A 344 4.84 -20.26 -24.54
C THR A 344 4.50 -20.87 -23.18
N ASP A 345 4.35 -22.18 -23.11
CA ASP A 345 4.13 -22.90 -21.85
C ASP A 345 5.31 -22.73 -20.90
N GLU A 346 6.52 -22.57 -21.43
CA GLU A 346 7.74 -22.30 -20.64
C GLU A 346 7.70 -20.91 -19.96
N GLU A 347 7.22 -19.87 -20.66
CA GLU A 347 7.04 -18.53 -20.07
C GLU A 347 6.03 -18.56 -18.92
N VAL A 348 4.92 -19.29 -19.09
CA VAL A 348 3.90 -19.44 -18.05
C VAL A 348 4.45 -20.21 -16.87
N LYS A 349 5.09 -21.35 -17.09
CA LYS A 349 5.71 -22.16 -16.05
C LYS A 349 6.71 -21.35 -15.22
N ARG A 350 7.62 -20.63 -15.88
CA ARG A 350 8.60 -19.78 -15.21
C ARG A 350 7.93 -18.69 -14.34
N ALA A 351 6.89 -18.04 -14.86
CA ALA A 351 6.13 -17.05 -14.11
C ALA A 351 5.47 -17.67 -12.88
N ILE A 352 4.91 -18.86 -12.98
CA ILE A 352 4.34 -19.62 -11.87
C ILE A 352 5.41 -19.95 -10.83
N ASP A 353 6.54 -20.50 -11.24
CA ASP A 353 7.64 -20.89 -10.35
C ASP A 353 8.17 -19.69 -9.57
N LEU A 354 8.38 -18.54 -10.23
CA LEU A 354 8.78 -17.29 -9.60
C LEU A 354 7.71 -16.79 -8.61
N LYS A 355 6.43 -16.89 -8.96
CA LYS A 355 5.33 -16.46 -8.09
C LYS A 355 5.24 -17.34 -6.84
N ILE A 356 5.33 -18.65 -6.98
CA ILE A 356 5.32 -19.61 -5.87
C ILE A 356 6.54 -19.36 -4.97
N THR A 357 7.73 -19.15 -5.54
CA THR A 357 8.92 -18.79 -4.78
C THR A 357 8.71 -17.53 -3.95
N SER A 358 8.14 -16.47 -4.54
CA SER A 358 7.85 -15.23 -3.83
C SER A 358 6.83 -15.41 -2.68
N LEU A 359 5.86 -16.30 -2.86
CA LEU A 359 4.87 -16.62 -1.81
C LEU A 359 5.50 -17.41 -0.66
N ASN A 360 6.40 -18.34 -0.95
CA ASN A 360 7.11 -19.10 0.08
C ASN A 360 7.96 -18.17 0.98
N MET A 361 8.55 -17.11 0.40
CA MET A 361 9.32 -16.11 1.15
C MET A 361 8.47 -15.27 2.12
N ILE A 362 7.15 -15.20 1.92
CA ILE A 362 6.25 -14.46 2.84
C ILE A 362 6.42 -14.93 4.28
N ASN A 363 6.60 -16.23 4.46
CA ASN A 363 6.75 -16.84 5.79
C ASN A 363 8.03 -16.43 6.53
N ASP A 364 8.94 -15.70 5.88
CA ASP A 364 10.19 -15.22 6.50
C ASP A 364 10.07 -13.82 7.11
N TYR A 365 8.93 -13.15 6.89
CA TYR A 365 8.71 -11.77 7.33
C TYR A 365 7.42 -11.63 8.15
N PRO A 366 7.49 -11.25 9.45
CA PRO A 366 6.32 -11.06 10.30
C PRO A 366 5.27 -10.14 9.67
N THR A 367 5.69 -9.00 9.13
CA THR A 367 4.82 -8.04 8.45
C THR A 367 4.04 -8.66 7.29
N LYS A 368 4.70 -9.50 6.47
CA LYS A 368 4.03 -10.15 5.33
C LYS A 368 3.05 -11.23 5.76
N ILE A 369 3.35 -11.93 6.84
CA ILE A 369 2.42 -12.90 7.42
C ILE A 369 1.17 -12.17 7.93
N LEU A 370 1.33 -11.07 8.70
CA LEU A 370 0.20 -10.27 9.18
C LEU A 370 -0.65 -9.74 8.02
N GLU A 371 -0.02 -9.17 6.99
CA GLU A 371 -0.69 -8.66 5.79
C GLU A 371 -1.54 -9.75 5.09
N THR A 372 -1.00 -10.96 4.93
CA THR A 372 -1.74 -12.06 4.30
C THR A 372 -2.93 -12.53 5.14
N HIS A 373 -2.79 -12.55 6.47
CA HIS A 373 -3.89 -12.87 7.37
C HIS A 373 -4.97 -11.78 7.36
N LEU A 374 -4.59 -10.51 7.32
CA LEU A 374 -5.51 -9.40 7.17
C LEU A 374 -6.31 -9.51 5.86
N PHE A 375 -5.63 -9.75 4.73
CA PHE A 375 -6.29 -9.85 3.44
C PHE A 375 -7.23 -11.06 3.36
N LYS A 376 -6.83 -12.18 3.94
CA LYS A 376 -7.71 -13.35 4.06
C LYS A 376 -8.94 -13.05 4.93
N TYR A 377 -8.74 -12.43 6.09
CA TYR A 377 -9.83 -12.04 7.00
C TYR A 377 -10.82 -11.09 6.31
N LEU A 378 -10.32 -10.11 5.58
CA LEU A 378 -11.14 -9.16 4.82
C LEU A 378 -11.71 -9.75 3.51
N LYS A 379 -11.44 -11.01 3.20
CA LYS A 379 -11.82 -11.69 1.95
C LYS A 379 -11.28 -10.99 0.69
N LEU A 380 -10.15 -10.33 0.81
CA LEU A 380 -9.47 -9.61 -0.27
C LEU A 380 -8.56 -10.51 -1.10
N ALA A 381 -8.01 -11.55 -0.48
CA ALA A 381 -7.17 -12.54 -1.12
C ALA A 381 -7.38 -13.92 -0.50
N PRO A 382 -7.14 -15.01 -1.27
CA PRO A 382 -7.05 -16.36 -0.75
C PRO A 382 -5.87 -16.52 0.22
N SER A 383 -5.82 -17.62 0.96
CA SER A 383 -4.64 -17.97 1.77
C SER A 383 -3.42 -18.25 0.88
N VAL A 384 -2.22 -18.09 1.44
CA VAL A 384 -0.96 -18.37 0.74
C VAL A 384 -0.93 -19.81 0.21
N ASP A 385 -1.32 -20.80 1.04
CA ASP A 385 -1.36 -22.21 0.66
C ASP A 385 -2.33 -22.47 -0.52
N GLU A 386 -3.48 -21.82 -0.49
CA GLU A 386 -4.46 -21.90 -1.58
C GLU A 386 -3.93 -21.26 -2.85
N MET A 387 -3.26 -20.10 -2.73
CA MET A 387 -2.61 -19.44 -3.87
C MET A 387 -1.52 -20.32 -4.48
N ILE A 388 -0.64 -20.92 -3.68
CA ILE A 388 0.43 -21.80 -4.16
C ILE A 388 -0.16 -22.98 -4.94
N LYS A 389 -1.20 -23.61 -4.39
CA LYS A 389 -1.87 -24.74 -5.06
C LYS A 389 -2.50 -24.33 -6.39
N LYS A 390 -3.22 -23.19 -6.41
CA LYS A 390 -4.01 -22.75 -7.56
C LYS A 390 -3.18 -22.12 -8.67
N PHE A 391 -2.02 -21.53 -8.37
CA PHE A 391 -1.14 -21.02 -9.42
C PHE A 391 -0.63 -22.12 -10.33
N GLY A 392 -0.43 -23.36 -9.81
CA GLY A 392 -0.05 -24.50 -10.63
C GLY A 392 -1.08 -24.91 -11.68
N ASP A 393 -2.35 -24.53 -11.50
CA ASP A 393 -3.44 -24.85 -12.43
C ASP A 393 -3.55 -23.83 -13.60
N VAL A 394 -2.85 -22.68 -13.54
CA VAL A 394 -2.94 -21.62 -14.56
C VAL A 394 -2.29 -22.03 -15.87
N THR A 395 -3.01 -21.87 -16.96
CA THR A 395 -2.58 -22.23 -18.32
C THR A 395 -2.37 -21.01 -19.21
N LYS A 396 -1.71 -21.18 -20.35
CA LYS A 396 -1.59 -20.08 -21.33
C LYS A 396 -2.95 -19.71 -21.94
N GLU A 397 -3.86 -20.65 -22.06
CA GLU A 397 -5.22 -20.43 -22.53
C GLU A 397 -5.98 -19.49 -21.59
N ASP A 398 -5.78 -19.62 -20.27
CA ASP A 398 -6.31 -18.68 -19.27
C ASP A 398 -5.75 -17.28 -19.49
N LEU A 399 -4.44 -17.14 -19.77
CA LEU A 399 -3.82 -15.86 -20.08
C LEU A 399 -4.41 -15.23 -21.35
N PHE A 400 -4.63 -16.02 -22.41
CA PHE A 400 -5.30 -15.55 -23.62
C PHE A 400 -6.74 -15.13 -23.35
N HIS A 401 -7.44 -15.82 -22.47
CA HIS A 401 -8.80 -15.47 -22.08
C HIS A 401 -8.83 -14.12 -21.33
N VAL A 402 -7.95 -13.96 -20.35
CA VAL A 402 -7.83 -12.71 -19.57
C VAL A 402 -7.38 -11.56 -20.47
N HIS A 403 -6.46 -11.79 -21.42
CA HIS A 403 -6.02 -10.76 -22.37
C HIS A 403 -7.19 -10.09 -23.11
N LYS A 404 -8.22 -10.84 -23.51
CA LYS A 404 -9.43 -10.31 -24.18
C LYS A 404 -10.23 -9.35 -23.30
N LYS A 405 -10.05 -9.44 -21.97
CA LYS A 405 -10.70 -8.59 -20.97
C LYS A 405 -9.84 -7.39 -20.54
N ILE A 406 -8.63 -7.26 -21.10
CA ILE A 406 -7.73 -6.13 -20.82
C ILE A 406 -7.78 -5.16 -21.99
N LYS A 407 -8.06 -3.89 -21.70
CA LYS A 407 -8.24 -2.87 -22.72
C LYS A 407 -7.44 -1.60 -22.43
N LYS A 408 -6.61 -1.20 -23.39
CA LYS A 408 -5.86 0.06 -23.32
C LYS A 408 -6.83 1.24 -23.18
N ASN A 409 -6.61 2.08 -22.19
CA ASN A 409 -7.49 3.21 -21.89
C ASN A 409 -6.78 4.56 -22.07
N ILE A 410 -5.56 4.72 -21.54
CA ILE A 410 -4.82 5.97 -21.64
C ILE A 410 -3.33 5.72 -21.86
N THR A 411 -2.71 6.61 -22.60
CA THR A 411 -1.28 6.80 -22.68
C THR A 411 -0.95 8.22 -22.19
N TYR A 412 -0.14 8.32 -21.16
CA TYR A 412 0.35 9.58 -20.63
C TYR A 412 1.87 9.67 -20.84
N ILE A 413 2.34 10.81 -21.32
CA ILE A 413 3.75 11.07 -21.57
C ILE A 413 4.13 12.34 -20.83
N LEU A 414 5.00 12.22 -19.84
CA LEU A 414 5.72 13.34 -19.27
C LEU A 414 7.02 13.49 -20.05
N THR A 415 7.00 14.35 -21.09
CA THR A 415 8.14 14.48 -22.02
C THR A 415 9.24 15.34 -21.42
N SER A 416 10.50 14.90 -21.57
CA SER A 416 11.65 15.68 -21.11
C SER A 416 11.78 17.00 -21.88
N GLY A 417 12.12 18.07 -21.14
CA GLY A 417 12.41 19.39 -21.71
C GLY A 417 13.83 19.54 -22.24
N GLY A 418 14.75 18.67 -21.80
CA GLY A 418 16.14 18.70 -22.24
C GLY A 418 16.25 18.50 -23.73
N GLU A 419 17.03 19.35 -24.39
CA GLU A 419 17.56 19.09 -25.72
C GLU A 419 18.38 17.81 -25.62
N SER A 420 18.11 16.84 -26.49
CA SER A 420 19.05 15.77 -26.72
C SER A 420 20.28 16.41 -27.36
N ASP A 421 21.25 16.79 -26.53
CA ASP A 421 22.58 17.01 -27.05
C ASP A 421 23.05 15.71 -27.70
N GLU A 422 23.44 15.83 -28.90
CA GLU A 422 23.87 14.95 -29.99
C GLU A 422 24.43 13.58 -29.66
#